data_75a2e159c54ca3960d2dfa1f592fe7af
#
_entry.id   75a2e159c54ca3960d2dfa1f592fe7af
#
_cell.length_a   1.000
_cell.length_b   1.000
_cell.length_c   1.000
_cell.angle_alpha   90.00
_cell.angle_beta   90.00
_cell.angle_gamma   90.00
#
_symmetry.space_group_name_H-M   'P 1'
#
loop_
_entity.id
_entity.type
_entity.pdbx_description
1 polymer ?
#
loop_
_entity_poly.entity_id
_entity_poly.type
_entity_poly.pdbx_seq_one_letter_code
_entity_poly.pdbx_strand_id
1 'polypeptide(L)'
;ITVLEEPEIVNAFAIPGGYIYVTRGMLNLVDNDAQLAGVLGHELAHVTQNHVSQRVSNQTTANLAVRLMSRLSEKDLEKSRVTNLVKLVVFQKFSRDAEYEADRVGLDYMAQAGYNPLAMAQVKDKFLAITNDKMSIEFLSSHPNTSKRKAEILALIKEKNLVKPGQITETRDFLTALGKSR
;
A
#
# COMPACT_ATOMS: atom_id res chain seq x y z
N ILE A 1 7.52 -10.60 3.45
CA ILE A 1 6.22 -10.06 3.87
C ILE A 1 5.97 -10.52 5.29
N THR A 2 5.53 -9.61 6.15
CA THR A 2 5.21 -9.90 7.55
C THR A 2 3.76 -9.52 7.83
N VAL A 3 3.02 -10.43 8.47
CA VAL A 3 1.65 -10.16 8.93
C VAL A 3 1.73 -9.57 10.34
N LEU A 4 1.02 -8.45 10.54
CA LEU A 4 0.81 -7.83 11.85
C LEU A 4 -0.57 -8.24 12.38
N GLU A 5 -0.63 -8.75 13.60
CA GLU A 5 -1.87 -9.24 14.22
C GLU A 5 -2.73 -8.10 14.77
N GLU A 6 -3.13 -7.19 13.86
CA GLU A 6 -3.96 -6.02 14.12
C GLU A 6 -5.27 -6.14 13.32
N PRO A 7 -6.30 -6.82 13.86
CA PRO A 7 -7.52 -7.11 13.12
C PRO A 7 -8.41 -5.88 12.87
N GLU A 8 -8.32 -4.87 13.73
CA GLU A 8 -9.12 -3.64 13.64
C GLU A 8 -8.50 -2.57 12.72
N ILE A 9 -7.24 -2.77 12.33
CA ILE A 9 -6.51 -1.82 11.48
C ILE A 9 -6.43 -2.38 10.07
N VAL A 10 -6.99 -1.67 9.10
CA VAL A 10 -6.83 -1.99 7.66
C VAL A 10 -5.64 -1.22 7.13
N ASN A 11 -4.49 -1.91 7.01
CA ASN A 11 -3.27 -1.29 6.51
C ASN A 11 -2.33 -2.30 5.83
N ALA A 12 -1.54 -1.80 4.88
CA ALA A 12 -0.35 -2.42 4.33
C ALA A 12 0.65 -1.31 4.05
N PHE A 13 1.93 -1.57 4.23
CA PHE A 13 2.97 -0.59 3.96
C PHE A 13 4.32 -1.25 3.69
N ALA A 14 5.13 -0.58 2.90
CA ALA A 14 6.51 -0.95 2.65
C ALA A 14 7.47 0.01 3.36
N ILE A 15 8.61 -0.53 3.82
CA ILE A 15 9.70 0.27 4.36
C ILE A 15 10.96 0.12 3.50
N PRO A 16 11.94 1.06 3.60
CA PRO A 16 13.20 0.92 2.89
C PRO A 16 13.88 -0.43 3.15
N GLY A 17 14.44 -1.03 2.11
CA GLY A 17 15.02 -2.38 2.16
C GLY A 17 14.07 -3.47 1.62
N GLY A 18 12.84 -3.10 1.20
CA GLY A 18 11.91 -4.03 0.54
C GLY A 18 11.06 -4.88 1.51
N TYR A 19 11.01 -4.51 2.78
CA TYR A 19 10.14 -5.19 3.75
C TYR A 19 8.72 -4.67 3.60
N ILE A 20 7.76 -5.58 3.43
CA ILE A 20 6.33 -5.28 3.31
C ILE A 20 5.61 -5.87 4.53
N TYR A 21 4.76 -5.05 5.13
CA TYR A 21 3.91 -5.40 6.26
C TYR A 21 2.45 -5.32 5.87
N VAL A 22 1.65 -6.28 6.33
CA VAL A 22 0.21 -6.33 6.08
C VAL A 22 -0.49 -6.63 7.40
N THR A 23 -1.50 -5.86 7.74
CA THR A 23 -2.27 -6.11 8.97
C THR A 23 -3.29 -7.24 8.77
N ARG A 24 -3.68 -7.89 9.85
CA ARG A 24 -4.78 -8.86 9.85
C ARG A 24 -6.08 -8.23 9.35
N GLY A 25 -6.34 -6.96 9.67
CA GLY A 25 -7.49 -6.21 9.17
C GLY A 25 -7.51 -6.09 7.64
N MET A 26 -6.35 -5.84 7.00
CA MET A 26 -6.25 -5.84 5.54
C MET A 26 -6.53 -7.23 4.96
N LEU A 27 -5.99 -8.30 5.55
CA LEU A 27 -6.26 -9.67 5.14
C LEU A 27 -7.74 -10.06 5.30
N ASN A 28 -8.40 -9.54 6.35
CA ASN A 28 -9.84 -9.74 6.54
C ASN A 28 -10.69 -8.99 5.52
N LEU A 29 -10.20 -7.85 5.04
CA LEU A 29 -10.90 -7.02 4.05
C LEU A 29 -10.92 -7.64 2.66
N VAL A 30 -9.81 -8.19 2.20
CA VAL A 30 -9.70 -8.76 0.86
C VAL A 30 -10.45 -10.11 0.77
N ASP A 31 -11.09 -10.37 -0.37
CA ASP A 31 -11.89 -11.58 -0.56
C ASP A 31 -11.10 -12.74 -1.14
N ASN A 32 -10.00 -12.44 -1.85
CA ASN A 32 -9.27 -13.44 -2.63
C ASN A 32 -7.80 -13.04 -2.87
N ASP A 33 -7.02 -13.99 -3.39
CA ASP A 33 -5.59 -13.83 -3.67
C ASP A 33 -5.29 -12.66 -4.61
N ALA A 34 -6.10 -12.48 -5.65
CA ALA A 34 -5.84 -11.42 -6.62
C ALA A 34 -6.04 -10.03 -6.01
N GLN A 35 -6.98 -9.88 -5.08
CA GLN A 35 -7.13 -8.62 -4.33
C GLN A 35 -5.93 -8.36 -3.43
N LEU A 36 -5.44 -9.39 -2.73
CA LEU A 36 -4.22 -9.27 -1.93
C LEU A 36 -3.01 -8.96 -2.82
N ALA A 37 -2.88 -9.64 -3.96
CA ALA A 37 -1.82 -9.36 -4.94
C ALA A 37 -1.87 -7.92 -5.45
N GLY A 38 -3.07 -7.33 -5.59
CA GLY A 38 -3.24 -5.92 -5.93
C GLY A 38 -2.68 -4.97 -4.88
N VAL A 39 -2.95 -5.24 -3.60
CA VAL A 39 -2.38 -4.46 -2.48
C VAL A 39 -0.86 -4.61 -2.44
N LEU A 40 -0.37 -5.86 -2.46
CA LEU A 40 1.06 -6.14 -2.39
C LEU A 40 1.84 -5.61 -3.60
N GLY A 41 1.27 -5.70 -4.79
CA GLY A 41 1.86 -5.16 -6.02
C GLY A 41 2.00 -3.64 -5.96
N HIS A 42 1.01 -2.94 -5.40
CA HIS A 42 1.06 -1.51 -5.16
C HIS A 42 2.18 -1.13 -4.17
N GLU A 43 2.28 -1.83 -3.04
CA GLU A 43 3.34 -1.61 -2.04
C GLU A 43 4.74 -1.93 -2.61
N LEU A 44 4.85 -3.02 -3.37
CA LEU A 44 6.09 -3.37 -4.05
C LEU A 44 6.51 -2.30 -5.06
N ALA A 45 5.55 -1.71 -5.78
CA ALA A 45 5.83 -0.62 -6.70
C ALA A 45 6.40 0.61 -5.98
N HIS A 46 5.88 0.98 -4.80
CA HIS A 46 6.46 2.06 -4.00
C HIS A 46 7.94 1.80 -3.62
N VAL A 47 8.31 0.54 -3.40
CA VAL A 47 9.72 0.15 -3.15
C VAL A 47 10.55 0.28 -4.41
N THR A 48 10.12 -0.35 -5.49
CA THR A 48 10.90 -0.47 -6.74
C THR A 48 11.05 0.86 -7.50
N GLN A 49 10.06 1.76 -7.35
CA GLN A 49 10.12 3.12 -7.87
C GLN A 49 10.78 4.11 -6.88
N ASN A 50 11.35 3.61 -5.78
CA ASN A 50 12.05 4.40 -4.76
C ASN A 50 11.18 5.47 -4.06
N HIS A 51 9.85 5.41 -4.14
CA HIS A 51 8.96 6.41 -3.54
C HIS A 51 9.16 6.53 -2.02
N VAL A 52 9.34 5.39 -1.34
CA VAL A 52 9.58 5.35 0.11
C VAL A 52 10.93 5.99 0.46
N SER A 53 11.99 5.64 -0.28
CA SER A 53 13.33 6.18 -0.06
C SER A 53 13.41 7.69 -0.33
N GLN A 54 12.77 8.15 -1.40
CA GLN A 54 12.69 9.58 -1.74
C GLN A 54 11.94 10.36 -0.65
N ARG A 55 10.82 9.83 -0.14
CA ARG A 55 10.05 10.45 0.94
C ARG A 55 10.89 10.58 2.21
N VAL A 56 11.61 9.53 2.59
CA VAL A 56 12.51 9.54 3.75
C VAL A 56 13.66 10.56 3.54
N SER A 57 14.26 10.58 2.36
CA SER A 57 15.35 11.53 2.03
C SER A 57 14.87 12.98 2.09
N ASN A 58 13.73 13.29 1.47
CA ASN A 58 13.15 14.64 1.46
C ASN A 58 12.84 15.13 2.89
N GLN A 59 12.29 14.26 3.73
CA GLN A 59 11.99 14.60 5.12
C GLN A 59 13.25 14.78 5.96
N THR A 60 14.29 13.97 5.72
CA THR A 60 15.57 14.11 6.42
C THR A 60 16.22 15.44 6.07
N THR A 61 16.17 15.84 4.80
CA THR A 61 16.67 17.15 4.34
C THR A 61 15.90 18.30 4.97
N ALA A 62 14.55 18.22 4.99
CA ALA A 62 13.70 19.23 5.62
C ALA A 62 13.96 19.32 7.13
N ASN A 63 14.08 18.18 7.82
CA ASN A 63 14.39 18.13 9.24
C ASN A 63 15.79 18.69 9.54
N LEU A 64 16.77 18.45 8.67
CA LEU A 64 18.12 19.05 8.82
C LEU A 64 18.07 20.56 8.70
N ALA A 65 17.32 21.11 7.75
CA ALA A 65 17.12 22.55 7.60
C ALA A 65 16.48 23.17 8.85
N VAL A 66 15.40 22.56 9.38
CA VAL A 66 14.76 23.01 10.63
C VAL A 66 15.73 22.96 11.82
N ARG A 67 16.57 21.91 11.90
CA ARG A 67 17.58 21.78 12.98
C ARG A 67 18.66 22.85 12.92
N LEU A 68 19.13 23.18 11.72
CA LEU A 68 20.09 24.27 11.54
C LEU A 68 19.51 25.63 12.00
N MET A 69 18.19 25.79 11.85
CA MET A 69 17.49 27.01 12.29
C MET A 69 17.16 27.03 13.79
N SER A 70 16.95 25.88 14.43
CA SER A 70 16.38 25.81 15.80
C SER A 70 17.38 25.53 16.92
N ARG A 71 18.67 25.24 16.64
CA ARG A 71 19.72 24.90 17.62
C ARG A 71 19.29 23.86 18.68
N LEU A 72 18.51 22.84 18.31
CA LEU A 72 18.02 21.80 19.20
C LEU A 72 19.12 20.85 19.68
N SER A 73 19.02 20.38 20.94
CA SER A 73 19.95 19.45 21.59
C SER A 73 19.95 18.05 20.95
N GLU A 74 21.13 17.39 20.89
CA GLU A 74 21.31 16.07 20.27
C GLU A 74 20.55 14.93 20.97
N LYS A 75 20.36 14.97 22.30
CA LYS A 75 19.74 13.90 23.10
C LYS A 75 18.24 13.71 22.82
N ASP A 76 17.50 14.77 22.53
CA ASP A 76 16.08 14.70 22.22
C ASP A 76 15.82 14.18 20.79
N LEU A 77 16.85 14.14 19.97
CA LEU A 77 16.81 13.84 18.56
C LEU A 77 16.82 12.35 18.22
N GLU A 78 17.48 11.52 19.04
CA GLU A 78 17.65 10.11 18.72
C GLU A 78 16.37 9.30 18.93
N LYS A 79 15.67 9.51 20.03
CA LYS A 79 14.32 8.95 20.27
C LYS A 79 13.30 9.49 19.26
N SER A 80 13.40 10.77 18.91
CA SER A 80 12.55 11.42 17.92
C SER A 80 12.77 10.88 16.50
N ARG A 81 14.00 10.45 16.14
CA ARG A 81 14.33 9.97 14.79
C ARG A 81 13.59 8.69 14.40
N VAL A 82 13.63 7.65 15.26
CA VAL A 82 13.00 6.37 14.97
C VAL A 82 11.47 6.54 14.93
N THR A 83 10.90 7.22 15.91
CA THR A 83 9.46 7.47 15.96
C THR A 83 8.98 8.31 14.78
N ASN A 84 9.75 9.35 14.38
CA ASN A 84 9.41 10.17 13.22
C ASN A 84 9.59 9.43 11.90
N LEU A 85 10.59 8.54 11.78
CA LEU A 85 10.77 7.69 10.62
C LEU A 85 9.58 6.72 10.44
N VAL A 86 9.16 6.07 11.53
CA VAL A 86 7.98 5.18 11.50
C VAL A 86 6.73 5.97 11.11
N LYS A 87 6.48 7.12 11.75
CA LYS A 87 5.34 7.99 11.39
C LYS A 87 5.38 8.44 9.94
N LEU A 88 6.56 8.79 9.43
CA LEU A 88 6.76 9.20 8.06
C LEU A 88 6.41 8.09 7.06
N VAL A 89 6.86 6.86 7.33
CA VAL A 89 6.65 5.74 6.44
C VAL A 89 5.20 5.24 6.49
N VAL A 90 4.58 5.24 7.68
CA VAL A 90 3.25 4.64 7.88
C VAL A 90 2.11 5.63 7.61
N PHE A 91 2.26 6.92 8.01
CA PHE A 91 1.12 7.84 8.05
C PHE A 91 1.20 9.02 7.06
N GLN A 92 2.35 9.30 6.45
CA GLN A 92 2.42 10.38 5.47
C GLN A 92 1.93 9.96 4.09
N LYS A 93 1.17 10.86 3.46
CA LYS A 93 0.66 10.65 2.11
C LYS A 93 1.76 10.63 1.07
N PHE A 94 1.66 9.73 0.12
CA PHE A 94 2.40 9.80 -1.12
C PHE A 94 1.85 10.92 -2.01
N SER A 95 2.67 11.39 -2.94
CA SER A 95 2.22 12.32 -3.96
C SER A 95 1.22 11.61 -4.90
N ARG A 96 0.36 12.39 -5.55
CA ARG A 96 -0.58 11.82 -6.55
C ARG A 96 0.16 11.07 -7.65
N ASP A 97 1.25 11.62 -8.15
CA ASP A 97 2.04 11.00 -9.22
C ASP A 97 2.65 9.67 -8.78
N ALA A 98 3.20 9.61 -7.55
CA ALA A 98 3.71 8.36 -6.97
C ALA A 98 2.61 7.29 -6.82
N GLU A 99 1.38 7.69 -6.45
CA GLU A 99 0.24 6.79 -6.35
C GLU A 99 -0.22 6.25 -7.72
N TYR A 100 -0.27 7.09 -8.75
CA TYR A 100 -0.57 6.66 -10.12
C TYR A 100 0.52 5.75 -10.68
N GLU A 101 1.78 6.07 -10.42
CA GLU A 101 2.89 5.21 -10.83
C GLU A 101 2.85 3.86 -10.11
N ALA A 102 2.57 3.83 -8.80
CA ALA A 102 2.43 2.61 -8.03
C ALA A 102 1.25 1.74 -8.51
N ASP A 103 0.11 2.35 -8.85
CA ASP A 103 -1.01 1.63 -9.45
C ASP A 103 -0.61 1.01 -10.81
N ARG A 104 0.04 1.77 -11.68
CA ARG A 104 0.47 1.32 -13.01
C ARG A 104 1.47 0.18 -12.94
N VAL A 105 2.52 0.33 -12.15
CA VAL A 105 3.58 -0.69 -11.99
C VAL A 105 3.05 -1.91 -11.24
N GLY A 106 2.21 -1.69 -10.22
CA GLY A 106 1.54 -2.77 -9.49
C GLY A 106 0.65 -3.64 -10.38
N LEU A 107 -0.07 -3.05 -11.34
CA LEU A 107 -0.83 -3.80 -12.36
C LEU A 107 0.07 -4.68 -13.22
N ASP A 108 1.23 -4.17 -13.63
CA ASP A 108 2.20 -4.94 -14.42
C ASP A 108 2.74 -6.12 -13.60
N TYR A 109 2.99 -5.93 -12.29
CA TYR A 109 3.41 -7.02 -11.40
C TYR A 109 2.32 -8.09 -11.23
N MET A 110 1.06 -7.69 -11.03
CA MET A 110 -0.06 -8.64 -10.96
C MET A 110 -0.14 -9.49 -12.22
N ALA A 111 -0.09 -8.85 -13.39
CA ALA A 111 -0.20 -9.53 -14.67
C ALA A 111 0.97 -10.50 -14.90
N GLN A 112 2.20 -10.10 -14.58
CA GLN A 112 3.40 -10.95 -14.69
C GLN A 112 3.34 -12.13 -13.71
N ALA A 113 2.80 -11.94 -12.52
CA ALA A 113 2.61 -13.00 -11.54
C ALA A 113 1.39 -13.90 -11.84
N GLY A 114 0.66 -13.63 -12.92
CA GLY A 114 -0.49 -14.43 -13.34
C GLY A 114 -1.79 -14.13 -12.62
N TYR A 115 -1.87 -13.06 -11.81
CA TYR A 115 -3.10 -12.65 -11.14
C TYR A 115 -4.00 -11.79 -12.03
N ASN A 116 -5.31 -11.88 -11.80
CA ASN A 116 -6.30 -11.06 -12.50
C ASN A 116 -6.21 -9.59 -12.04
N PRO A 117 -5.77 -8.65 -12.90
CA PRO A 117 -5.54 -7.26 -12.50
C PRO A 117 -6.84 -6.48 -12.23
N LEU A 118 -8.02 -6.96 -12.62
CA LEU A 118 -9.30 -6.34 -12.25
C LEU A 118 -9.50 -6.31 -10.73
N ALA A 119 -8.88 -7.24 -10.00
CA ALA A 119 -8.96 -7.29 -8.55
C ALA A 119 -8.41 -6.03 -7.87
N MET A 120 -7.43 -5.33 -8.46
CA MET A 120 -6.95 -4.04 -7.92
C MET A 120 -8.05 -2.98 -7.93
N ALA A 121 -8.87 -2.91 -8.98
CA ALA A 121 -10.01 -2.00 -9.03
C ALA A 121 -11.09 -2.38 -8.00
N GLN A 122 -11.31 -3.68 -7.77
CA GLN A 122 -12.27 -4.16 -6.76
C GLN A 122 -11.84 -3.79 -5.33
N VAL A 123 -10.55 -3.85 -5.01
CA VAL A 123 -10.02 -3.38 -3.71
C VAL A 123 -10.30 -1.89 -3.52
N LYS A 124 -10.17 -1.06 -4.58
CA LYS A 124 -10.51 0.37 -4.48
C LYS A 124 -11.99 0.57 -4.14
N ASP A 125 -12.89 -0.25 -4.66
CA ASP A 125 -14.32 -0.20 -4.29
C ASP A 125 -14.54 -0.53 -2.82
N LYS A 126 -13.87 -1.56 -2.30
CA LYS A 126 -13.94 -1.91 -0.89
C LYS A 126 -13.50 -0.75 0.00
N PHE A 127 -12.40 -0.11 -0.31
CA PHE A 127 -11.94 1.06 0.44
C PHE A 127 -12.95 2.22 0.41
N LEU A 128 -13.65 2.44 -0.70
CA LEU A 128 -14.69 3.46 -0.80
C LEU A 128 -15.94 3.11 0.01
N ALA A 129 -16.29 1.83 0.11
CA ALA A 129 -17.47 1.37 0.83
C ALA A 129 -17.33 1.45 2.35
N ILE A 130 -16.13 1.28 2.90
CA ILE A 130 -15.89 1.18 4.35
C ILE A 130 -15.76 2.57 5.03
N THR A 131 -15.72 3.67 4.29
CA THR A 131 -15.54 5.03 4.86
C THR A 131 -16.58 5.42 5.92
N ASN A 132 -17.63 4.62 6.12
CA ASN A 132 -18.71 4.85 7.10
C ASN A 132 -18.67 3.89 8.30
N ASP A 133 -17.69 2.99 8.43
CA ASP A 133 -17.66 1.96 9.46
C ASP A 133 -16.58 2.22 10.53
N LYS A 134 -16.70 1.55 11.69
CA LYS A 134 -15.82 1.70 12.87
C LYS A 134 -14.37 1.26 12.64
N MET A 135 -14.05 0.64 11.50
CA MET A 135 -12.69 0.21 11.16
C MET A 135 -11.81 1.40 10.78
N SER A 136 -10.65 1.52 11.39
CA SER A 136 -9.65 2.50 11.00
C SER A 136 -8.98 2.08 9.69
N ILE A 137 -9.27 2.81 8.60
CA ILE A 137 -8.59 2.58 7.31
C ILE A 137 -7.35 3.47 7.24
N GLU A 138 -6.31 3.05 7.94
CA GLU A 138 -5.03 3.78 7.95
C GLU A 138 -4.37 3.78 6.57
N PHE A 139 -4.62 2.75 5.76
CA PHE A 139 -4.15 2.67 4.38
C PHE A 139 -4.55 3.90 3.55
N LEU A 140 -5.78 4.40 3.72
CA LEU A 140 -6.23 5.60 3.00
C LEU A 140 -5.59 6.90 3.50
N SER A 141 -5.02 6.90 4.69
CA SER A 141 -4.29 8.06 5.22
C SER A 141 -2.97 8.28 4.47
N SER A 142 -2.27 7.22 4.09
CA SER A 142 -1.03 7.27 3.31
C SER A 142 -1.26 7.17 1.79
N HIS A 143 -2.31 6.45 1.36
CA HIS A 143 -2.66 6.18 -0.04
C HIS A 143 -4.06 6.69 -0.38
N PRO A 144 -4.25 8.00 -0.63
CA PRO A 144 -5.57 8.55 -0.89
C PRO A 144 -6.27 7.83 -2.04
N ASN A 145 -7.42 7.23 -1.74
CA ASN A 145 -8.24 6.58 -2.73
C ASN A 145 -9.14 7.60 -3.42
N THR A 146 -9.10 7.65 -4.73
CA THR A 146 -9.98 8.50 -5.52
C THR A 146 -10.66 7.68 -6.61
N SER A 147 -11.90 8.04 -6.93
CA SER A 147 -12.61 7.46 -8.08
C SER A 147 -11.82 7.62 -9.39
N LYS A 148 -11.01 8.67 -9.50
CA LYS A 148 -10.11 8.90 -10.64
C LYS A 148 -9.04 7.82 -10.76
N ARG A 149 -8.41 7.40 -9.65
CA ARG A 149 -7.40 6.33 -9.67
C ARG A 149 -8.02 5.02 -10.14
N LYS A 150 -9.21 4.66 -9.64
CA LYS A 150 -9.94 3.47 -10.12
C LYS A 150 -10.23 3.54 -11.62
N ALA A 151 -10.70 4.68 -12.12
CA ALA A 151 -10.99 4.85 -13.54
C ALA A 151 -9.73 4.66 -14.40
N GLU A 152 -8.59 5.19 -13.95
CA GLU A 152 -7.31 5.05 -14.64
C GLU A 152 -6.78 3.60 -14.61
N ILE A 153 -6.91 2.90 -13.48
CA ILE A 153 -6.61 1.47 -13.38
C ILE A 153 -7.39 0.69 -14.43
N LEU A 154 -8.70 0.90 -14.55
CA LEU A 154 -9.54 0.23 -15.54
C LEU A 154 -9.16 0.58 -16.97
N ALA A 155 -8.81 1.84 -17.25
CA ALA A 155 -8.33 2.28 -18.54
C ALA A 155 -7.02 1.59 -18.93
N LEU A 156 -6.03 1.54 -18.02
CA LEU A 156 -4.75 0.87 -18.23
C LEU A 156 -4.90 -0.64 -18.45
N ILE A 157 -5.78 -1.29 -17.69
CA ILE A 157 -6.09 -2.73 -17.87
C ILE A 157 -6.60 -2.98 -19.29
N LYS A 158 -7.50 -2.13 -19.80
CA LYS A 158 -8.04 -2.23 -21.14
C LYS A 158 -6.99 -1.91 -22.21
N GLU A 159 -6.29 -0.79 -22.07
CA GLU A 159 -5.26 -0.32 -23.01
C GLU A 159 -4.16 -1.36 -23.21
N LYS A 160 -3.61 -1.88 -22.10
CA LYS A 160 -2.54 -2.89 -22.11
C LYS A 160 -3.03 -4.31 -22.35
N ASN A 161 -4.37 -4.51 -22.45
CA ASN A 161 -4.99 -5.83 -22.56
C ASN A 161 -4.46 -6.82 -21.51
N LEU A 162 -4.50 -6.43 -20.22
CA LEU A 162 -3.88 -7.18 -19.14
C LEU A 162 -4.72 -8.38 -18.67
N VAL A 163 -6.03 -8.41 -18.94
CA VAL A 163 -6.89 -9.56 -18.57
C VAL A 163 -6.69 -10.68 -19.58
N LYS A 164 -6.28 -11.85 -19.08
CA LYS A 164 -6.03 -13.05 -19.89
C LYS A 164 -6.81 -14.25 -19.33
N PRO A 165 -7.19 -15.21 -20.17
CA PRO A 165 -7.74 -16.48 -19.68
C PRO A 165 -6.77 -17.19 -18.73
N GLY A 166 -7.32 -17.82 -17.70
CA GLY A 166 -6.54 -18.63 -16.75
C GLY A 166 -5.79 -17.87 -15.67
N GLN A 167 -5.98 -16.54 -15.60
CA GLN A 167 -5.41 -15.76 -14.50
C GLN A 167 -6.05 -16.13 -13.14
N ILE A 168 -5.20 -16.12 -12.11
CA ILE A 168 -5.59 -16.44 -10.74
C ILE A 168 -6.47 -15.31 -10.18
N THR A 169 -7.65 -15.69 -9.67
CA THR A 169 -8.48 -14.79 -8.87
C THR A 169 -8.47 -15.25 -7.42
N GLU A 170 -8.70 -16.55 -7.19
CA GLU A 170 -8.76 -17.15 -5.87
C GLU A 170 -8.11 -18.54 -5.92
N THR A 171 -7.33 -18.86 -4.88
CA THR A 171 -6.85 -20.22 -4.65
C THR A 171 -7.56 -20.82 -3.43
N ARG A 172 -7.70 -22.16 -3.39
CA ARG A 172 -8.28 -22.86 -2.24
C ARG A 172 -7.45 -22.59 -0.97
N ASP A 173 -6.15 -22.49 -1.10
CA ASP A 173 -5.23 -22.32 0.01
C ASP A 173 -5.36 -20.96 0.68
N PHE A 174 -5.71 -19.91 -0.07
CA PHE A 174 -5.92 -18.56 0.47
C PHE A 174 -7.01 -18.53 1.54
N LEU A 175 -8.19 -19.05 1.23
CA LEU A 175 -9.31 -19.07 2.18
C LEU A 175 -8.98 -19.91 3.44
N THR A 176 -8.34 -21.06 3.24
CA THR A 176 -7.91 -21.93 4.33
C THR A 176 -6.89 -21.24 5.23
N ALA A 177 -5.91 -20.57 4.65
CA ALA A 177 -4.88 -19.83 5.41
C ALA A 177 -5.46 -18.67 6.24
N LEU A 178 -6.56 -18.06 5.79
CA LEU A 178 -7.27 -17.00 6.50
C LEU A 178 -8.29 -17.53 7.54
N GLY A 179 -8.50 -18.85 7.63
CA GLY A 179 -9.54 -19.43 8.47
C GLY A 179 -10.96 -19.13 7.99
N LYS A 180 -11.12 -18.73 6.73
CA LYS A 180 -12.42 -18.46 6.11
C LYS A 180 -12.94 -19.75 5.45
N SER A 181 -14.09 -20.25 5.89
CA SER A 181 -14.85 -21.27 5.15
C SER A 181 -15.68 -20.60 4.04
N ARG A 182 -15.85 -21.29 2.92
CA ARG A 182 -16.83 -20.87 1.90
C ARG A 182 -18.25 -20.91 2.45
#